data_b2a0142bbb689f927906dfb43a3cd395
#
_entry.id   b2a0142bbb689f927906dfb43a3cd395
#
_cell.length_a   1.000
_cell.length_b   1.000
_cell.length_c   1.000
_cell.angle_alpha   90.00
_cell.angle_beta   90.00
_cell.angle_gamma   90.00
#
_symmetry.space_group_name_H-M   'P 1'
#
loop_
_entity.id
_entity.type
_entity.pdbx_description
1 polymer ?
#
loop_
_entity_poly.entity_id
_entity_poly.type
_entity_poly.pdbx_seq_one_letter_code
_entity_poly.pdbx_strand_id
1 'polypeptide(L)'
;MKHNNITIIILIVLLISFNTYAQFGGPSVVKVDQVQKLMMAPVRKIPAMVEAKFVASINTEYKGTIIQMAEVGALVEKGQILAVLRDTQSRLRKEELEGAVKSAQAQLDFLRSENARLNSLVAKKLISNSELEENKSNLISARNENIQAVSRLDQYLDQIKRLKIKAPFDGIVLAQLAQPGQLVNNGDSVVEFMQANNLEVQVNIPYKYKEQIKVGEIWQVETQDNTIIDAKIKGFIRAARGNSHTIEVRLSVTSLNLWSGEAVNVLVPTQSKQEVMAIPRDALVIRKNGAYVYTIVADKSHKVDVTTGMAQGHLIQITGALSEGDKVIVRGNERLRDQQDVKIID
;
A
#
# COMPACT_ATOMS: atom_id res chain seq x y z
N MET A 1 -77.11 65.33 -0.73
CA MET A 1 -76.00 65.20 -1.71
C MET A 1 -74.62 64.86 -1.09
N LYS A 2 -74.58 64.00 -0.06
CA LYS A 2 -73.24 63.59 0.60
C LYS A 2 -72.89 62.09 0.48
N HIS A 3 -73.76 61.27 -0.04
CA HIS A 3 -73.48 59.79 -0.16
C HIS A 3 -72.86 59.32 -1.45
N ASN A 4 -72.95 60.11 -2.56
CA ASN A 4 -72.33 59.63 -3.88
C ASN A 4 -70.87 59.79 -3.96
N ASN A 5 -70.19 60.64 -3.21
CA ASN A 5 -68.75 60.85 -3.26
C ASN A 5 -67.95 59.74 -2.59
N ILE A 6 -68.54 59.09 -1.56
CA ILE A 6 -67.87 57.99 -0.83
C ILE A 6 -67.85 56.71 -1.65
N THR A 7 -68.92 56.45 -2.41
CA THR A 7 -69.02 55.26 -3.26
C THR A 7 -68.08 55.32 -4.48
N ILE A 8 -67.82 56.50 -5.03
CA ILE A 8 -66.85 56.71 -6.14
C ILE A 8 -65.45 56.60 -5.64
N ILE A 9 -65.11 57.06 -4.42
CA ILE A 9 -63.77 56.92 -3.84
C ILE A 9 -63.44 55.41 -3.53
N ILE A 10 -64.39 54.62 -3.05
CA ILE A 10 -64.24 53.18 -2.80
C ILE A 10 -64.11 52.44 -4.07
N LEU A 11 -64.76 52.78 -5.18
CA LEU A 11 -64.64 52.16 -6.46
C LEU A 11 -63.31 52.46 -7.14
N ILE A 12 -62.72 53.65 -6.99
CA ILE A 12 -61.40 54.04 -7.50
C ILE A 12 -60.26 53.33 -6.71
N VAL A 13 -60.42 53.16 -5.38
CA VAL A 13 -59.46 52.42 -4.56
C VAL A 13 -59.46 50.91 -4.92
N LEU A 14 -60.60 50.32 -5.32
CA LEU A 14 -60.75 48.95 -5.69
C LEU A 14 -60.14 48.65 -7.08
N LEU A 15 -60.06 49.66 -7.98
CA LEU A 15 -59.49 49.56 -9.30
C LEU A 15 -57.95 49.69 -9.38
N ILE A 16 -57.32 50.20 -8.32
CA ILE A 16 -55.84 50.34 -8.23
C ILE A 16 -55.16 49.05 -7.66
N SER A 17 -55.94 48.11 -7.11
CA SER A 17 -55.43 46.95 -6.41
C SER A 17 -55.06 45.73 -7.35
N PHE A 18 -55.18 45.84 -8.66
CA PHE A 18 -55.01 44.69 -9.57
C PHE A 18 -53.77 44.66 -10.43
N ASN A 19 -52.75 45.48 -10.16
CA ASN A 19 -51.51 45.45 -10.96
C ASN A 19 -50.24 45.32 -10.12
N THR A 20 -50.23 44.49 -9.09
CA THR A 20 -48.98 43.99 -8.56
C THR A 20 -48.71 42.61 -9.13
N TYR A 21 -48.34 42.55 -10.39
CA TYR A 21 -47.52 41.43 -10.86
C TYR A 21 -46.18 41.52 -10.11
N ALA A 22 -46.10 40.77 -9.04
CA ALA A 22 -44.81 40.53 -8.39
C ALA A 22 -43.93 39.74 -9.42
N GLN A 23 -43.23 40.51 -10.25
CA GLN A 23 -42.18 39.96 -11.14
C GLN A 23 -40.98 39.60 -10.25
N PHE A 24 -41.13 38.51 -9.44
CA PHE A 24 -40.00 37.82 -8.85
C PHE A 24 -39.30 37.06 -9.97
N GLY A 25 -38.41 37.70 -10.67
CA GLY A 25 -37.71 37.08 -11.75
C GLY A 25 -36.40 37.76 -12.12
N GLY A 26 -35.49 37.88 -11.17
CA GLY A 26 -34.10 38.05 -11.55
C GLY A 26 -33.56 36.73 -12.14
N PRO A 27 -32.52 36.78 -12.98
CA PRO A 27 -31.91 35.58 -13.56
C PRO A 27 -31.50 34.59 -12.43
N SER A 28 -31.88 33.33 -12.56
CA SER A 28 -31.52 32.31 -11.58
C SER A 28 -30.02 32.09 -11.58
N VAL A 29 -29.42 32.16 -10.41
CA VAL A 29 -27.99 31.94 -10.23
C VAL A 29 -27.70 30.45 -10.32
N VAL A 30 -26.79 30.05 -11.21
CA VAL A 30 -26.48 28.65 -11.50
C VAL A 30 -24.98 28.40 -11.57
N LYS A 31 -24.54 27.20 -11.19
CA LYS A 31 -23.21 26.71 -11.45
C LYS A 31 -23.26 25.68 -12.58
N VAL A 32 -22.26 25.72 -13.45
CA VAL A 32 -22.18 24.85 -14.65
C VAL A 32 -20.94 23.97 -14.61
N ASP A 33 -21.04 22.86 -15.30
CA ASP A 33 -19.93 21.99 -15.68
C ASP A 33 -20.10 21.57 -17.14
N GLN A 34 -19.16 20.83 -17.69
CA GLN A 34 -19.17 20.44 -19.10
C GLN A 34 -19.50 18.97 -19.30
N VAL A 35 -20.19 18.68 -20.39
CA VAL A 35 -20.34 17.31 -20.91
C VAL A 35 -18.98 16.83 -21.37
N GLN A 36 -18.56 15.67 -20.89
CA GLN A 36 -17.26 15.07 -21.20
C GLN A 36 -17.44 13.78 -22.00
N LYS A 37 -16.55 13.55 -22.95
CA LYS A 37 -16.46 12.29 -23.68
C LYS A 37 -15.30 11.48 -23.11
N LEU A 38 -15.56 10.32 -22.51
CA LEU A 38 -14.54 9.53 -21.83
C LEU A 38 -14.82 8.03 -21.89
N MET A 39 -13.77 7.26 -21.61
CA MET A 39 -13.85 5.80 -21.59
C MET A 39 -14.39 5.31 -20.25
N MET A 40 -15.61 4.76 -20.22
CA MET A 40 -16.23 4.16 -19.04
C MET A 40 -16.52 2.67 -19.22
N ALA A 41 -16.55 1.95 -18.14
CA ALA A 41 -17.03 0.57 -18.07
C ALA A 41 -18.01 0.43 -16.90
N PRO A 42 -19.04 -0.42 -17.02
CA PRO A 42 -19.85 -0.78 -15.86
C PRO A 42 -18.97 -1.48 -14.85
N VAL A 43 -19.01 -1.05 -13.59
CA VAL A 43 -18.23 -1.63 -12.51
C VAL A 43 -19.12 -2.38 -11.52
N ARG A 44 -18.55 -3.41 -10.90
CA ARG A 44 -19.14 -4.11 -9.78
C ARG A 44 -18.23 -4.00 -8.56
N LYS A 45 -18.79 -3.64 -7.43
CA LYS A 45 -18.10 -3.67 -6.14
C LYS A 45 -17.91 -5.13 -5.72
N ILE A 46 -16.67 -5.55 -5.52
CA ILE A 46 -16.31 -6.88 -5.02
C ILE A 46 -15.54 -6.70 -3.73
N PRO A 47 -16.00 -7.31 -2.62
CA PRO A 47 -15.29 -7.25 -1.34
C PRO A 47 -13.87 -7.80 -1.47
N ALA A 48 -12.94 -7.13 -0.83
CA ALA A 48 -11.52 -7.42 -0.84
C ALA A 48 -10.91 -7.09 0.53
N MET A 49 -9.69 -7.53 0.74
CA MET A 49 -8.95 -7.29 1.97
C MET A 49 -7.58 -6.69 1.66
N VAL A 50 -7.17 -5.77 2.49
CA VAL A 50 -5.79 -5.24 2.47
C VAL A 50 -4.90 -6.22 3.22
N GLU A 51 -3.84 -6.70 2.60
CA GLU A 51 -2.89 -7.63 3.21
C GLU A 51 -1.47 -7.07 3.12
N ALA A 52 -0.67 -7.34 4.14
CA ALA A 52 0.75 -7.09 4.06
C ALA A 52 1.39 -8.09 3.09
N LYS A 53 2.29 -7.61 2.24
CA LYS A 53 2.99 -8.47 1.27
C LYS A 53 3.78 -9.59 1.93
N PHE A 54 4.39 -9.32 3.09
CA PHE A 54 5.15 -10.30 3.86
C PHE A 54 4.69 -10.30 5.31
N VAL A 55 4.26 -11.46 5.75
CA VAL A 55 4.10 -11.84 7.16
C VAL A 55 4.98 -13.06 7.36
N ALA A 56 5.92 -13.00 8.28
CA ALA A 56 6.90 -14.06 8.52
C ALA A 56 6.99 -14.41 10.00
N SER A 57 7.02 -15.70 10.29
CA SER A 57 7.48 -16.18 11.59
C SER A 57 9.01 -16.16 11.61
N ILE A 58 9.58 -15.36 12.49
CA ILE A 58 11.02 -15.24 12.65
C ILE A 58 11.48 -16.31 13.63
N ASN A 59 12.31 -17.22 13.12
CA ASN A 59 12.78 -18.37 13.87
C ASN A 59 14.19 -18.13 14.40
N THR A 60 14.53 -18.78 15.53
CA THR A 60 15.91 -18.80 16.01
C THR A 60 16.76 -19.82 15.24
N GLU A 61 17.99 -19.45 14.97
CA GLU A 61 18.99 -20.37 14.36
C GLU A 61 19.79 -21.16 15.40
N TYR A 62 19.71 -20.76 16.67
CA TYR A 62 20.50 -21.37 17.76
C TYR A 62 19.67 -21.52 19.04
N LYS A 63 20.04 -22.52 19.80
CA LYS A 63 19.47 -22.76 21.14
C LYS A 63 19.90 -21.68 22.12
N GLY A 64 18.95 -21.20 22.95
CA GLY A 64 19.24 -20.24 24.00
C GLY A 64 18.01 -19.86 24.80
N THR A 65 18.22 -19.18 25.93
CA THR A 65 17.14 -18.62 26.73
C THR A 65 16.87 -17.18 26.28
N ILE A 66 15.63 -16.86 26.00
CA ILE A 66 15.21 -15.51 25.63
C ILE A 66 15.38 -14.58 26.82
N ILE A 67 16.11 -13.49 26.66
CA ILE A 67 16.33 -12.49 27.72
C ILE A 67 15.67 -11.14 27.41
N GLN A 68 15.40 -10.86 26.14
CA GLN A 68 14.76 -9.63 25.70
C GLN A 68 14.00 -9.89 24.40
N MET A 69 12.84 -9.24 24.24
CA MET A 69 12.04 -9.27 23.01
C MET A 69 11.47 -7.88 22.73
N ALA A 70 11.24 -7.58 21.44
CA ALA A 70 10.47 -6.43 21.01
C ALA A 70 9.00 -6.62 21.41
N GLU A 71 8.35 -5.53 21.80
CA GLU A 71 6.93 -5.56 22.21
C GLU A 71 6.00 -5.72 21.01
N VAL A 72 4.84 -6.33 21.26
CA VAL A 72 3.77 -6.42 20.24
C VAL A 72 3.31 -5.02 19.86
N GLY A 73 3.16 -4.76 18.55
CA GLY A 73 2.83 -3.45 18.00
C GLY A 73 4.04 -2.53 17.78
N ALA A 74 5.25 -2.91 18.22
CA ALA A 74 6.44 -2.11 18.00
C ALA A 74 6.79 -2.02 16.52
N LEU A 75 7.07 -0.80 16.06
CA LEU A 75 7.68 -0.54 14.76
C LEU A 75 9.19 -0.81 14.86
N VAL A 76 9.71 -1.66 14.00
CA VAL A 76 11.11 -2.10 14.01
C VAL A 76 11.69 -1.95 12.61
N GLU A 77 12.83 -1.29 12.52
CA GLU A 77 13.56 -1.11 11.27
C GLU A 77 14.40 -2.35 10.93
N LYS A 78 14.68 -2.54 9.64
CA LYS A 78 15.56 -3.60 9.17
C LYS A 78 16.90 -3.62 9.91
N GLY A 79 17.25 -4.78 10.45
CA GLY A 79 18.51 -5.00 11.19
C GLY A 79 18.43 -4.66 12.68
N GLN A 80 17.37 -4.04 13.17
CA GLN A 80 17.12 -3.85 14.59
C GLN A 80 16.79 -5.19 15.27
N ILE A 81 16.97 -5.25 16.58
CA ILE A 81 16.83 -6.47 17.36
C ILE A 81 15.35 -6.74 17.68
N LEU A 82 14.87 -7.91 17.29
CA LEU A 82 13.55 -8.45 17.64
C LEU A 82 13.60 -9.27 18.93
N ALA A 83 14.67 -10.05 19.12
CA ALA A 83 14.87 -10.82 20.34
C ALA A 83 16.37 -11.05 20.60
N VAL A 84 16.72 -11.22 21.86
CA VAL A 84 18.07 -11.57 22.30
C VAL A 84 18.01 -12.89 23.07
N LEU A 85 18.82 -13.84 22.63
CA LEU A 85 19.02 -15.10 23.33
C LEU A 85 20.32 -15.07 24.13
N ARG A 86 20.32 -15.74 25.25
CA ARG A 86 21.51 -16.00 26.06
C ARG A 86 21.83 -17.50 26.04
N ASP A 87 23.02 -17.83 25.59
CA ASP A 87 23.62 -19.12 25.82
C ASP A 87 24.61 -19.00 26.98
N THR A 88 24.36 -19.73 28.07
CA THR A 88 25.19 -19.69 29.30
C THR A 88 26.61 -20.21 29.10
N GLN A 89 26.84 -21.05 28.11
CA GLN A 89 28.15 -21.61 27.80
C GLN A 89 28.95 -20.73 26.82
N SER A 90 28.32 -19.78 26.18
CA SER A 90 28.95 -19.02 25.09
C SER A 90 30.19 -18.24 25.50
N ARG A 91 30.25 -17.71 26.72
CA ARG A 91 31.41 -17.00 27.25
C ARG A 91 32.63 -17.93 27.43
N LEU A 92 32.42 -19.07 28.09
CA LEU A 92 33.52 -20.03 28.34
C LEU A 92 34.06 -20.59 27.01
N ARG A 93 33.20 -20.94 26.08
CA ARG A 93 33.64 -21.46 24.79
C ARG A 93 34.40 -20.43 23.97
N LYS A 94 34.00 -19.14 24.04
CA LYS A 94 34.75 -18.05 23.41
C LYS A 94 36.14 -17.92 24.01
N GLU A 95 36.27 -17.91 25.34
CA GLU A 95 37.54 -17.82 26.07
C GLU A 95 38.46 -18.99 25.69
N GLU A 96 37.94 -20.22 25.61
CA GLU A 96 38.68 -21.41 25.16
C GLU A 96 39.24 -21.24 23.74
N LEU A 97 38.41 -20.81 22.79
CA LEU A 97 38.84 -20.62 21.41
C LEU A 97 39.84 -19.46 21.25
N GLU A 98 39.66 -18.35 21.99
CA GLU A 98 40.64 -17.27 22.02
C GLU A 98 41.99 -17.75 22.58
N GLY A 99 41.98 -18.63 23.60
CA GLY A 99 43.17 -19.27 24.14
C GLY A 99 43.89 -20.15 23.08
N ALA A 100 43.10 -20.93 22.32
CA ALA A 100 43.65 -21.76 21.25
C ALA A 100 44.33 -20.93 20.13
N VAL A 101 43.69 -19.77 19.75
CA VAL A 101 44.32 -18.86 18.77
C VAL A 101 45.63 -18.28 19.32
N LYS A 102 45.66 -17.83 20.59
CA LYS A 102 46.88 -17.30 21.19
C LYS A 102 48.02 -18.32 21.24
N SER A 103 47.70 -19.60 21.58
CA SER A 103 48.68 -20.68 21.61
C SER A 103 49.25 -20.99 20.20
N ALA A 104 48.37 -21.13 19.21
CA ALA A 104 48.79 -21.37 17.85
C ALA A 104 49.60 -20.20 17.24
N GLN A 105 49.25 -18.97 17.60
CA GLN A 105 50.01 -17.78 17.20
C GLN A 105 51.40 -17.74 17.81
N ALA A 106 51.53 -18.06 19.09
CA ALA A 106 52.82 -18.12 19.78
C ALA A 106 53.77 -19.17 19.17
N GLN A 107 53.24 -20.36 18.83
CA GLN A 107 53.99 -21.41 18.13
C GLN A 107 54.44 -20.97 16.72
N LEU A 108 53.56 -20.31 15.99
CA LEU A 108 53.90 -19.78 14.66
C LEU A 108 55.03 -18.73 14.77
N ASP A 109 54.93 -17.81 15.73
CA ASP A 109 55.91 -16.73 15.91
C ASP A 109 57.29 -17.29 16.36
N PHE A 110 57.28 -18.31 17.21
CA PHE A 110 58.49 -19.05 17.62
C PHE A 110 59.16 -19.66 16.37
N LEU A 111 58.45 -20.47 15.58
CA LEU A 111 59.01 -21.14 14.39
C LEU A 111 59.41 -20.14 13.30
N ARG A 112 58.72 -19.00 13.16
CA ARG A 112 59.12 -17.91 12.25
C ARG A 112 60.45 -17.29 12.66
N SER A 113 60.66 -17.03 13.96
CA SER A 113 61.91 -16.51 14.51
C SER A 113 63.04 -17.50 14.33
N GLU A 114 62.78 -18.80 14.58
CA GLU A 114 63.74 -19.88 14.41
C GLU A 114 64.11 -20.04 12.95
N ASN A 115 63.15 -19.96 12.00
CA ASN A 115 63.41 -20.01 10.57
C ASN A 115 64.34 -18.86 10.13
N ALA A 116 64.11 -17.65 10.63
CA ALA A 116 64.99 -16.52 10.34
C ALA A 116 66.41 -16.71 10.89
N ARG A 117 66.53 -17.28 12.08
CA ARG A 117 67.83 -17.64 12.68
C ARG A 117 68.55 -18.69 11.85
N LEU A 118 67.89 -19.81 11.51
CA LEU A 118 68.49 -20.92 10.71
C LEU A 118 68.91 -20.45 9.30
N ASN A 119 68.10 -19.62 8.66
CA ASN A 119 68.46 -19.04 7.36
C ASN A 119 69.76 -18.24 7.43
N SER A 120 70.02 -17.51 8.53
CA SER A 120 71.24 -16.75 8.74
C SER A 120 72.49 -17.67 8.94
N LEU A 121 72.28 -18.84 9.61
CA LEU A 121 73.33 -19.81 9.86
C LEU A 121 73.71 -20.63 8.60
N VAL A 122 72.72 -21.01 7.78
CA VAL A 122 72.96 -21.66 6.48
C VAL A 122 73.74 -20.74 5.55
N ALA A 123 73.40 -19.44 5.52
CA ALA A 123 74.15 -18.46 4.72
C ALA A 123 75.62 -18.36 5.10
N LYS A 124 75.93 -18.62 6.40
CA LYS A 124 77.30 -18.68 6.92
C LYS A 124 77.94 -20.07 6.83
N LYS A 125 77.28 -21.08 6.24
CA LYS A 125 77.71 -22.48 6.13
C LYS A 125 77.94 -23.15 7.47
N LEU A 126 77.19 -22.77 8.52
CA LEU A 126 77.35 -23.27 9.88
C LEU A 126 76.42 -24.45 10.22
N ILE A 127 75.37 -24.67 9.42
CA ILE A 127 74.40 -25.76 9.59
C ILE A 127 74.01 -26.34 8.21
N SER A 128 73.35 -27.53 8.19
CA SER A 128 72.91 -28.19 6.98
C SER A 128 71.62 -27.57 6.40
N ASN A 129 71.42 -27.67 5.11
CA ASN A 129 70.15 -27.30 4.45
C ASN A 129 68.98 -28.16 4.92
N SER A 130 69.23 -29.41 5.33
CA SER A 130 68.17 -30.33 5.82
C SER A 130 67.45 -29.80 7.05
N GLU A 131 68.17 -29.20 8.03
CA GLU A 131 67.59 -28.63 9.24
C GLU A 131 66.71 -27.40 8.93
N LEU A 132 67.14 -26.60 7.97
CA LEU A 132 66.32 -25.48 7.50
C LEU A 132 65.04 -25.94 6.82
N GLU A 133 65.11 -26.98 5.97
CA GLU A 133 63.91 -27.53 5.27
C GLU A 133 62.92 -28.17 6.27
N GLU A 134 63.38 -28.86 7.29
CA GLU A 134 62.56 -29.39 8.37
C GLU A 134 61.84 -28.23 9.12
N ASN A 135 62.58 -27.19 9.48
CA ASN A 135 61.96 -26.00 10.13
C ASN A 135 60.96 -25.32 9.25
N LYS A 136 61.20 -25.17 7.91
CA LYS A 136 60.22 -24.63 6.99
C LYS A 136 58.95 -25.46 6.92
N SER A 137 59.05 -26.80 6.93
CA SER A 137 57.89 -27.68 6.98
C SER A 137 57.10 -27.48 8.25
N ASN A 138 57.79 -27.40 9.42
CA ASN A 138 57.15 -27.15 10.70
C ASN A 138 56.50 -25.75 10.76
N LEU A 139 57.10 -24.73 10.13
CA LEU A 139 56.58 -23.39 10.03
C LEU A 139 55.26 -23.36 9.20
N ILE A 140 55.21 -24.11 8.10
CA ILE A 140 54.01 -24.26 7.27
C ILE A 140 52.90 -24.94 8.07
N SER A 141 53.20 -26.00 8.83
CA SER A 141 52.25 -26.69 9.69
C SER A 141 51.67 -25.75 10.76
N ALA A 142 52.54 -25.05 11.47
CA ALA A 142 52.12 -24.10 12.54
C ALA A 142 51.26 -22.93 11.93
N ARG A 143 51.59 -22.50 10.72
CA ARG A 143 50.77 -21.49 10.04
C ARG A 143 49.37 -22.03 9.74
N ASN A 144 49.24 -23.27 9.28
CA ASN A 144 47.95 -23.89 9.00
C ASN A 144 47.15 -24.12 10.28
N GLU A 145 47.80 -24.52 11.38
CA GLU A 145 47.16 -24.66 12.70
C GLU A 145 46.61 -23.31 13.22
N ASN A 146 47.38 -22.23 13.06
CA ASN A 146 46.91 -20.88 13.44
C ASN A 146 45.71 -20.47 12.60
N ILE A 147 45.71 -20.68 11.28
CA ILE A 147 44.57 -20.42 10.38
C ILE A 147 43.32 -21.21 10.83
N GLN A 148 43.48 -22.47 11.20
CA GLN A 148 42.39 -23.31 11.68
C GLN A 148 41.83 -22.79 13.00
N ALA A 149 42.68 -22.38 13.95
CA ALA A 149 42.25 -21.84 15.24
C ALA A 149 41.48 -20.53 15.08
N VAL A 150 41.96 -19.62 14.24
CA VAL A 150 41.28 -18.37 13.89
C VAL A 150 39.90 -18.64 13.25
N SER A 151 39.86 -19.56 12.25
CA SER A 151 38.61 -19.92 11.57
C SER A 151 37.57 -20.51 12.52
N ARG A 152 37.94 -21.30 13.52
CA ARG A 152 37.06 -21.86 14.54
C ARG A 152 36.49 -20.73 15.43
N LEU A 153 37.34 -19.80 15.83
CA LEU A 153 36.91 -18.64 16.63
C LEU A 153 35.92 -17.77 15.83
N ASP A 154 36.22 -17.48 14.56
CA ASP A 154 35.36 -16.67 13.71
C ASP A 154 33.97 -17.31 13.49
N GLN A 155 33.92 -18.62 13.24
CA GLN A 155 32.67 -19.37 13.15
C GLN A 155 31.83 -19.23 14.44
N TYR A 156 32.50 -19.33 15.59
CA TYR A 156 31.83 -19.22 16.88
C TYR A 156 31.35 -17.78 17.17
N LEU A 157 32.12 -16.78 16.79
CA LEU A 157 31.73 -15.37 16.91
C LEU A 157 30.51 -15.06 16.02
N ASP A 158 30.42 -15.67 14.85
CA ASP A 158 29.24 -15.55 13.99
C ASP A 158 28.00 -16.19 14.64
N GLN A 159 28.17 -17.38 15.26
CA GLN A 159 27.11 -18.00 16.06
C GLN A 159 26.61 -17.08 17.17
N ILE A 160 27.51 -16.44 17.93
CA ILE A 160 27.14 -15.49 18.99
C ILE A 160 26.38 -14.28 18.43
N LYS A 161 26.77 -13.75 17.25
CA LYS A 161 26.03 -12.66 16.60
C LYS A 161 24.59 -13.05 16.28
N ARG A 162 24.35 -14.31 15.90
CA ARG A 162 23.02 -14.83 15.52
C ARG A 162 22.14 -15.16 16.73
N LEU A 163 22.66 -15.11 17.95
CA LEU A 163 21.85 -15.08 19.18
C LEU A 163 21.03 -13.78 19.32
N LYS A 164 21.37 -12.75 18.56
CA LYS A 164 20.56 -11.53 18.39
C LYS A 164 19.72 -11.66 17.13
N ILE A 165 18.46 -12.02 17.30
CA ILE A 165 17.49 -12.14 16.21
C ILE A 165 17.14 -10.74 15.73
N LYS A 166 17.33 -10.47 14.43
CA LYS A 166 17.15 -9.15 13.83
C LYS A 166 16.01 -9.15 12.81
N ALA A 167 15.38 -7.99 12.65
CA ALA A 167 14.34 -7.76 11.67
C ALA A 167 14.91 -7.87 10.22
N PRO A 168 14.33 -8.69 9.35
CA PRO A 168 14.78 -8.84 7.96
C PRO A 168 14.37 -7.66 7.05
N PHE A 169 13.35 -6.91 7.44
CA PHE A 169 12.79 -5.73 6.75
C PHE A 169 12.17 -4.78 7.79
N ASP A 170 11.76 -3.59 7.36
CA ASP A 170 11.02 -2.65 8.21
C ASP A 170 9.59 -3.17 8.43
N GLY A 171 9.14 -3.21 9.68
CA GLY A 171 7.86 -3.84 9.98
C GLY A 171 7.33 -3.64 11.38
N ILE A 172 6.28 -4.39 11.70
CA ILE A 172 5.58 -4.38 12.97
C ILE A 172 5.60 -5.78 13.57
N VAL A 173 5.83 -5.88 14.87
CA VAL A 173 5.70 -7.12 15.63
C VAL A 173 4.21 -7.43 15.82
N LEU A 174 3.71 -8.51 15.21
CA LEU A 174 2.32 -8.95 15.35
C LEU A 174 2.09 -9.76 16.62
N ALA A 175 3.01 -10.68 16.92
CA ALA A 175 2.91 -11.54 18.09
C ALA A 175 4.27 -11.98 18.58
N GLN A 176 4.39 -12.21 19.90
CA GLN A 176 5.49 -12.93 20.53
C GLN A 176 5.07 -14.41 20.62
N LEU A 177 5.75 -15.28 19.85
CA LEU A 177 5.47 -16.73 19.82
C LEU A 177 6.22 -17.49 20.89
N ALA A 178 7.16 -16.82 21.56
CA ALA A 178 7.89 -17.31 22.72
C ALA A 178 7.94 -16.21 23.81
N GLN A 179 8.35 -16.57 25.03
CA GLN A 179 8.32 -15.67 26.19
C GLN A 179 9.73 -15.38 26.73
N PRO A 180 10.00 -14.19 27.30
CA PRO A 180 11.22 -13.95 28.06
C PRO A 180 11.37 -14.99 29.18
N GLY A 181 12.58 -15.54 29.33
CA GLY A 181 12.90 -16.65 30.27
C GLY A 181 12.69 -18.04 29.63
N GLN A 182 12.03 -18.17 28.52
CA GLN A 182 11.83 -19.45 27.85
C GLN A 182 13.11 -19.91 27.14
N LEU A 183 13.40 -21.23 27.26
CA LEU A 183 14.43 -21.89 26.48
C LEU A 183 13.84 -22.25 25.11
N VAL A 184 14.47 -21.80 24.04
CA VAL A 184 14.14 -22.12 22.64
C VAL A 184 15.26 -22.91 21.98
N ASN A 185 14.90 -23.75 21.03
CA ASN A 185 15.83 -24.57 20.25
C ASN A 185 15.95 -24.02 18.83
N ASN A 186 16.94 -24.53 18.09
CA ASN A 186 17.10 -24.21 16.66
C ASN A 186 15.81 -24.52 15.89
N GLY A 187 15.32 -23.56 15.12
CA GLY A 187 14.10 -23.64 14.32
C GLY A 187 12.81 -23.20 15.01
N ASP A 188 12.83 -22.98 16.34
CA ASP A 188 11.65 -22.52 17.06
C ASP A 188 11.28 -21.09 16.59
N SER A 189 9.98 -20.86 16.37
CA SER A 189 9.45 -19.54 16.02
C SER A 189 9.41 -18.65 17.28
N VAL A 190 9.95 -17.45 17.17
CA VAL A 190 10.10 -16.50 18.28
C VAL A 190 9.16 -15.32 18.16
N VAL A 191 9.05 -14.75 16.96
CA VAL A 191 8.26 -13.54 16.68
C VAL A 191 7.51 -13.71 15.37
N GLU A 192 6.23 -13.31 15.33
CA GLU A 192 5.51 -13.08 14.09
C GLU A 192 5.68 -11.60 13.70
N PHE A 193 6.17 -11.37 12.49
CA PHE A 193 6.61 -10.05 12.04
C PHE A 193 6.05 -9.72 10.65
N MET A 194 5.44 -8.55 10.52
CA MET A 194 4.75 -8.09 9.32
C MET A 194 5.46 -6.87 8.71
N GLN A 195 5.60 -6.84 7.39
CA GLN A 195 6.11 -5.66 6.69
C GLN A 195 5.08 -4.52 6.74
N ALA A 196 5.50 -3.35 7.26
CA ALA A 196 4.59 -2.21 7.47
C ALA A 196 4.23 -1.44 6.19
N ASN A 197 5.18 -1.28 5.26
CA ASN A 197 5.10 -0.30 4.17
C ASN A 197 4.79 -0.90 2.78
N ASN A 198 4.35 -2.16 2.70
CA ASN A 198 4.09 -2.82 1.42
C ASN A 198 2.79 -3.62 1.49
N LEU A 199 1.69 -2.87 1.35
CA LEU A 199 0.35 -3.44 1.39
C LEU A 199 -0.14 -3.76 -0.02
N GLU A 200 -0.91 -4.82 -0.14
CA GLU A 200 -1.57 -5.25 -1.37
C GLU A 200 -3.06 -5.44 -1.09
N VAL A 201 -3.90 -5.13 -2.04
CA VAL A 201 -5.32 -5.50 -1.97
C VAL A 201 -5.50 -6.84 -2.64
N GLN A 202 -5.97 -7.83 -1.89
CA GLN A 202 -6.30 -9.15 -2.40
C GLN A 202 -7.80 -9.23 -2.65
N VAL A 203 -8.18 -9.56 -3.88
CA VAL A 203 -9.58 -9.69 -4.30
C VAL A 203 -9.81 -10.99 -5.05
N ASN A 204 -10.92 -11.67 -4.75
CA ASN A 204 -11.35 -12.88 -5.44
C ASN A 204 -12.43 -12.54 -6.48
N ILE A 205 -12.05 -12.54 -7.75
CA ILE A 205 -12.89 -12.10 -8.87
C ILE A 205 -13.55 -13.30 -9.53
N PRO A 206 -14.88 -13.29 -9.75
CA PRO A 206 -15.58 -14.34 -10.48
C PRO A 206 -14.97 -14.58 -11.87
N TYR A 207 -14.76 -15.85 -12.24
CA TYR A 207 -14.09 -16.27 -13.48
C TYR A 207 -14.70 -15.66 -14.75
N LYS A 208 -15.99 -15.34 -14.75
CA LYS A 208 -16.67 -14.67 -15.88
C LYS A 208 -16.09 -13.31 -16.26
N TYR A 209 -15.33 -12.65 -15.35
CA TYR A 209 -14.69 -11.35 -15.60
C TYR A 209 -13.20 -11.48 -15.97
N LYS A 210 -12.72 -12.68 -16.28
CA LYS A 210 -11.29 -12.95 -16.58
C LYS A 210 -10.70 -12.06 -17.68
N GLU A 211 -11.50 -11.72 -18.70
CA GLU A 211 -11.07 -10.91 -19.83
C GLU A 211 -10.74 -9.45 -19.45
N GLN A 212 -11.23 -8.99 -18.29
CA GLN A 212 -10.99 -7.65 -17.78
C GLN A 212 -9.71 -7.56 -16.93
N ILE A 213 -9.12 -8.73 -16.56
CA ILE A 213 -7.94 -8.78 -15.70
C ILE A 213 -6.68 -8.67 -16.56
N LYS A 214 -6.04 -7.50 -16.54
CA LYS A 214 -4.77 -7.24 -17.24
C LYS A 214 -3.74 -6.70 -16.27
N VAL A 215 -2.58 -7.33 -16.20
CA VAL A 215 -1.46 -6.86 -15.38
C VAL A 215 -1.06 -5.46 -15.82
N GLY A 216 -0.89 -4.57 -14.85
CA GLY A 216 -0.54 -3.17 -15.08
C GLY A 216 -1.74 -2.22 -15.25
N GLU A 217 -2.96 -2.73 -15.39
CA GLU A 217 -4.17 -1.90 -15.43
C GLU A 217 -4.46 -1.33 -14.03
N ILE A 218 -5.01 -0.12 -14.01
CA ILE A 218 -5.40 0.58 -12.78
C ILE A 218 -6.90 0.37 -12.57
N TRP A 219 -7.25 -0.17 -11.40
CA TRP A 219 -8.61 -0.27 -10.90
C TRP A 219 -8.78 0.60 -9.67
N GLN A 220 -10.01 0.93 -9.35
CA GLN A 220 -10.33 1.73 -8.18
C GLN A 220 -10.68 0.83 -7.00
N VAL A 221 -10.23 1.23 -5.84
CA VAL A 221 -10.53 0.62 -4.56
C VAL A 221 -11.26 1.64 -3.70
N GLU A 222 -12.41 1.27 -3.19
CA GLU A 222 -13.21 2.07 -2.28
C GLU A 222 -13.01 1.57 -0.86
N THR A 223 -12.55 2.44 0.01
CA THR A 223 -12.35 2.19 1.44
C THR A 223 -13.68 2.30 2.20
N GLN A 224 -13.70 1.97 3.50
CA GLN A 224 -14.92 2.01 4.30
C GLN A 224 -15.48 3.44 4.51
N ASP A 225 -14.62 4.44 4.45
CA ASP A 225 -15.00 5.87 4.51
C ASP A 225 -15.39 6.46 3.14
N ASN A 226 -15.61 5.60 2.14
CA ASN A 226 -15.94 5.94 0.75
C ASN A 226 -14.85 6.72 0.00
N THR A 227 -13.62 6.68 0.47
CA THR A 227 -12.48 7.23 -0.26
C THR A 227 -12.13 6.29 -1.44
N ILE A 228 -11.95 6.87 -2.63
CA ILE A 228 -11.55 6.12 -3.82
C ILE A 228 -10.05 6.25 -4.01
N ILE A 229 -9.37 5.12 -4.12
CA ILE A 229 -7.92 5.03 -4.31
C ILE A 229 -7.64 4.24 -5.60
N ASP A 230 -6.69 4.70 -6.37
CA ASP A 230 -6.21 3.95 -7.54
C ASP A 230 -5.27 2.83 -7.10
N ALA A 231 -5.50 1.64 -7.64
CA ALA A 231 -4.72 0.44 -7.38
C ALA A 231 -4.32 -0.25 -8.67
N LYS A 232 -3.04 -0.57 -8.83
CA LYS A 232 -2.50 -1.20 -10.03
C LYS A 232 -2.51 -2.72 -9.89
N ILE A 233 -3.06 -3.44 -10.87
CA ILE A 233 -2.98 -4.90 -10.93
C ILE A 233 -1.53 -5.33 -11.06
N LYS A 234 -1.01 -5.98 -10.03
CA LYS A 234 0.35 -6.51 -9.95
C LYS A 234 0.44 -7.90 -10.56
N GLY A 235 -0.58 -8.70 -10.32
CA GLY A 235 -0.65 -10.07 -10.81
C GLY A 235 -1.93 -10.75 -10.41
N PHE A 236 -2.13 -11.94 -10.95
CA PHE A 236 -3.27 -12.79 -10.62
C PHE A 236 -2.88 -14.27 -10.72
N ILE A 237 -3.57 -15.10 -9.96
CA ILE A 237 -3.35 -16.55 -9.97
C ILE A 237 -4.28 -17.16 -11.03
N ARG A 238 -3.70 -17.74 -12.09
CA ARG A 238 -4.44 -18.40 -13.18
C ARG A 238 -4.99 -19.80 -12.78
N ALA A 239 -5.35 -19.96 -11.53
CA ALA A 239 -5.90 -21.19 -11.00
C ALA A 239 -7.00 -20.85 -10.00
N ALA A 240 -8.18 -21.42 -10.17
CA ALA A 240 -9.22 -21.34 -9.17
C ALA A 240 -8.84 -22.23 -7.98
N ARG A 241 -8.90 -21.71 -6.76
CA ARG A 241 -8.71 -22.51 -5.55
C ARG A 241 -10.05 -23.17 -5.16
N GLY A 242 -10.08 -24.50 -5.16
CA GLY A 242 -11.26 -25.28 -4.79
C GLY A 242 -12.47 -24.98 -5.69
N ASN A 243 -13.68 -25.02 -5.12
CA ASN A 243 -14.95 -24.83 -5.84
C ASN A 243 -15.41 -23.36 -5.96
N SER A 244 -14.55 -22.40 -5.67
CA SER A 244 -14.94 -20.97 -5.61
C SER A 244 -15.19 -20.32 -6.98
N HIS A 245 -14.69 -20.90 -8.07
CA HIS A 245 -14.76 -20.35 -9.44
C HIS A 245 -14.29 -18.87 -9.50
N THR A 246 -13.34 -18.49 -8.66
CA THR A 246 -12.78 -17.14 -8.58
C THR A 246 -11.30 -17.14 -8.94
N ILE A 247 -10.82 -16.01 -9.42
CA ILE A 247 -9.42 -15.71 -9.70
C ILE A 247 -8.95 -14.77 -8.59
N GLU A 248 -7.88 -15.14 -7.88
CA GLU A 248 -7.24 -14.25 -6.93
C GLU A 248 -6.42 -13.21 -7.70
N VAL A 249 -6.74 -11.94 -7.49
CA VAL A 249 -6.03 -10.80 -8.08
C VAL A 249 -5.41 -9.97 -6.97
N ARG A 250 -4.16 -9.56 -7.16
CA ARG A 250 -3.42 -8.71 -6.25
C ARG A 250 -3.17 -7.35 -6.88
N LEU A 251 -3.56 -6.32 -6.15
CA LEU A 251 -3.38 -4.93 -6.56
C LEU A 251 -2.41 -4.25 -5.61
N SER A 252 -1.47 -3.49 -6.16
CA SER A 252 -0.60 -2.62 -5.36
C SER A 252 -1.30 -1.29 -5.11
N VAL A 253 -1.27 -0.84 -3.88
CA VAL A 253 -1.78 0.46 -3.45
C VAL A 253 -0.62 1.33 -2.96
N THR A 254 -0.67 2.63 -3.27
CA THR A 254 0.34 3.60 -2.83
C THR A 254 -0.11 4.43 -1.63
N SER A 255 -1.33 4.21 -1.15
CA SER A 255 -1.87 4.95 -0.01
C SER A 255 -1.23 4.48 1.30
N LEU A 256 -0.71 5.43 2.09
CA LEU A 256 -0.13 5.20 3.41
C LEU A 256 -1.19 5.07 4.53
N ASN A 257 -2.48 5.27 4.20
CA ASN A 257 -3.56 5.30 5.19
C ASN A 257 -4.35 3.99 5.30
N LEU A 258 -3.90 2.93 4.63
CA LEU A 258 -4.53 1.61 4.73
C LEU A 258 -3.86 0.76 5.81
N TRP A 259 -4.66 -0.07 6.46
CA TRP A 259 -4.20 -1.02 7.48
C TRP A 259 -4.30 -2.45 6.96
N SER A 260 -3.33 -3.28 7.29
CA SER A 260 -3.44 -4.72 7.02
C SER A 260 -4.62 -5.30 7.79
N GLY A 261 -5.47 -6.09 7.10
CA GLY A 261 -6.73 -6.60 7.64
C GLY A 261 -7.94 -5.69 7.36
N GLU A 262 -7.74 -4.53 6.77
CA GLU A 262 -8.84 -3.62 6.41
C GLU A 262 -9.67 -4.21 5.26
N ALA A 263 -11.00 -4.20 5.42
CA ALA A 263 -11.92 -4.57 4.37
C ALA A 263 -12.17 -3.39 3.41
N VAL A 264 -12.07 -3.63 2.12
CA VAL A 264 -12.25 -2.64 1.06
C VAL A 264 -13.12 -3.23 -0.06
N ASN A 265 -13.59 -2.40 -0.99
CA ASN A 265 -14.27 -2.87 -2.19
C ASN A 265 -13.45 -2.54 -3.44
N VAL A 266 -13.17 -3.52 -4.27
CA VAL A 266 -12.57 -3.29 -5.58
C VAL A 266 -13.67 -3.04 -6.61
N LEU A 267 -13.57 -1.95 -7.37
CA LEU A 267 -14.49 -1.60 -8.45
C LEU A 267 -14.03 -2.33 -9.72
N VAL A 268 -14.56 -3.54 -9.90
CA VAL A 268 -14.15 -4.43 -11.00
C VAL A 268 -14.96 -4.12 -12.27
N PRO A 269 -14.31 -3.79 -13.39
CA PRO A 269 -15.00 -3.64 -14.67
C PRO A 269 -15.67 -4.97 -15.07
N THR A 270 -16.94 -4.90 -15.45
CA THR A 270 -17.69 -6.09 -15.89
C THR A 270 -17.72 -6.26 -17.42
N GLN A 271 -17.38 -5.21 -18.15
CA GLN A 271 -17.27 -5.15 -19.60
C GLN A 271 -16.08 -4.30 -20.00
N SER A 272 -15.70 -4.36 -21.26
CA SER A 272 -14.65 -3.48 -21.82
C SER A 272 -15.07 -2.02 -21.76
N LYS A 273 -14.10 -1.12 -21.59
CA LYS A 273 -14.34 0.32 -21.60
C LYS A 273 -14.91 0.73 -22.95
N GLN A 274 -15.94 1.55 -22.91
CA GLN A 274 -16.60 2.14 -24.08
C GLN A 274 -16.53 3.65 -23.99
N GLU A 275 -16.41 4.30 -25.13
CA GLU A 275 -16.44 5.75 -25.23
C GLU A 275 -17.88 6.24 -25.08
N VAL A 276 -18.12 7.06 -24.05
CA VAL A 276 -19.48 7.53 -23.71
C VAL A 276 -19.46 9.01 -23.37
N MET A 277 -20.62 9.65 -23.55
CA MET A 277 -20.87 10.99 -23.04
C MET A 277 -21.24 10.90 -21.57
N ALA A 278 -20.60 11.68 -20.72
CA ALA A 278 -20.84 11.68 -19.28
C ALA A 278 -20.98 13.11 -18.74
N ILE A 279 -21.75 13.23 -17.68
CA ILE A 279 -21.98 14.47 -16.96
C ILE A 279 -21.81 14.25 -15.46
N PRO A 280 -21.53 15.30 -14.67
CA PRO A 280 -21.66 15.20 -13.21
C PRO A 280 -23.08 14.79 -12.80
N ARG A 281 -23.17 13.89 -11.83
CA ARG A 281 -24.49 13.42 -11.32
C ARG A 281 -25.37 14.56 -10.82
N ASP A 282 -24.77 15.62 -10.29
CA ASP A 282 -25.47 16.79 -9.79
C ASP A 282 -26.18 17.58 -10.89
N ALA A 283 -25.77 17.40 -12.16
CA ALA A 283 -26.49 17.99 -13.31
C ALA A 283 -27.81 17.28 -13.63
N LEU A 284 -27.95 16.02 -13.18
CA LEU A 284 -29.11 15.19 -13.53
C LEU A 284 -30.31 15.50 -12.66
N VAL A 285 -31.43 15.86 -13.29
CA VAL A 285 -32.71 16.04 -12.62
C VAL A 285 -33.63 14.86 -12.94
N ILE A 286 -34.03 14.11 -11.91
CA ILE A 286 -34.92 12.96 -12.06
C ILE A 286 -36.33 13.35 -11.57
N ARG A 287 -37.34 13.07 -12.39
CA ARG A 287 -38.76 13.27 -12.06
C ARG A 287 -39.57 12.03 -12.47
N LYS A 288 -40.83 12.01 -12.10
CA LYS A 288 -41.74 10.89 -12.44
C LYS A 288 -41.78 10.57 -13.95
N ASN A 289 -41.56 11.56 -14.82
CA ASN A 289 -41.68 11.46 -16.27
C ASN A 289 -40.33 11.22 -16.96
N GLY A 290 -39.25 10.97 -16.21
CA GLY A 290 -37.93 10.70 -16.79
C GLY A 290 -36.81 11.54 -16.18
N ALA A 291 -35.63 11.43 -16.80
CA ALA A 291 -34.44 12.18 -16.44
C ALA A 291 -34.12 13.24 -17.51
N TYR A 292 -33.67 14.39 -17.06
CA TYR A 292 -33.26 15.47 -17.94
C TYR A 292 -32.13 16.30 -17.30
N VAL A 293 -31.48 17.09 -18.11
CA VAL A 293 -30.50 18.10 -17.71
C VAL A 293 -30.92 19.47 -18.23
N TYR A 294 -30.36 20.51 -17.63
CA TYR A 294 -30.45 21.85 -18.20
C TYR A 294 -29.12 22.24 -18.82
N THR A 295 -29.16 22.65 -20.08
CA THR A 295 -28.05 23.31 -20.78
C THR A 295 -28.28 24.82 -20.79
N ILE A 296 -27.30 25.60 -21.21
CA ILE A 296 -27.39 27.05 -21.31
C ILE A 296 -27.14 27.45 -22.78
N VAL A 297 -28.11 28.14 -23.37
CA VAL A 297 -28.02 28.74 -24.70
C VAL A 297 -28.53 30.18 -24.61
N ALA A 298 -27.71 31.15 -25.02
CA ALA A 298 -28.04 32.59 -24.97
C ALA A 298 -28.58 33.04 -23.60
N ASP A 299 -27.88 32.68 -22.52
CA ASP A 299 -28.19 32.98 -21.12
C ASP A 299 -29.58 32.47 -20.65
N LYS A 300 -30.14 31.49 -21.34
CA LYS A 300 -31.36 30.79 -20.95
C LYS A 300 -31.14 29.30 -20.72
N SER A 301 -31.87 28.76 -19.76
CA SER A 301 -31.88 27.31 -19.51
C SER A 301 -32.69 26.58 -20.55
N HIS A 302 -32.13 25.53 -21.15
CA HIS A 302 -32.83 24.64 -22.07
C HIS A 302 -32.89 23.24 -21.48
N LYS A 303 -34.10 22.71 -21.36
CA LYS A 303 -34.33 21.35 -20.90
C LYS A 303 -33.99 20.35 -22.01
N VAL A 304 -33.07 19.39 -21.72
CA VAL A 304 -32.71 18.28 -22.60
C VAL A 304 -33.03 16.98 -21.92
N ASP A 305 -33.95 16.21 -22.45
CA ASP A 305 -34.28 14.89 -21.93
C ASP A 305 -33.15 13.92 -22.25
N VAL A 306 -32.75 13.13 -21.23
CA VAL A 306 -31.64 12.20 -21.35
C VAL A 306 -32.02 10.82 -20.77
N THR A 307 -31.38 9.79 -21.28
CA THR A 307 -31.39 8.47 -20.66
C THR A 307 -30.04 8.25 -19.96
N THR A 308 -30.08 7.71 -18.74
CA THR A 308 -28.89 7.45 -17.94
C THR A 308 -28.38 6.04 -18.16
N GLY A 309 -27.06 5.87 -18.12
CA GLY A 309 -26.39 4.58 -18.24
C GLY A 309 -25.46 4.31 -17.06
N MET A 310 -24.22 3.93 -17.36
CA MET A 310 -23.18 3.63 -16.40
C MET A 310 -22.86 4.82 -15.51
N ALA A 311 -22.55 4.55 -14.25
CA ALA A 311 -22.12 5.56 -13.29
C ALA A 311 -20.75 5.19 -12.71
N GLN A 312 -19.82 6.16 -12.66
CA GLN A 312 -18.48 5.97 -12.11
C GLN A 312 -18.04 7.22 -11.33
N GLY A 313 -17.81 7.08 -10.05
CA GLY A 313 -17.51 8.23 -9.19
C GLY A 313 -18.64 9.26 -9.22
N HIS A 314 -18.28 10.52 -9.48
CA HIS A 314 -19.21 11.63 -9.58
C HIS A 314 -19.86 11.80 -10.97
N LEU A 315 -19.43 11.00 -11.96
CA LEU A 315 -19.92 11.04 -13.34
C LEU A 315 -21.00 9.99 -13.60
N ILE A 316 -21.89 10.30 -14.53
CA ILE A 316 -22.91 9.38 -15.05
C ILE A 316 -22.97 9.49 -16.56
N GLN A 317 -22.98 8.33 -17.22
CA GLN A 317 -23.23 8.25 -18.67
C GLN A 317 -24.63 8.75 -18.99
N ILE A 318 -24.71 9.52 -20.06
CA ILE A 318 -25.98 9.95 -20.60
C ILE A 318 -26.05 9.65 -22.11
N THR A 319 -27.29 9.50 -22.59
CA THR A 319 -27.62 9.48 -24.02
C THR A 319 -28.74 10.47 -24.26
N GLY A 320 -28.54 11.42 -25.13
CA GLY A 320 -29.47 12.52 -25.45
C GLY A 320 -28.87 13.45 -26.47
N ALA A 321 -29.59 14.55 -26.77
CA ALA A 321 -29.18 15.58 -27.73
C ALA A 321 -28.14 16.53 -27.09
N LEU A 322 -26.96 16.00 -26.73
CA LEU A 322 -25.85 16.73 -26.10
C LEU A 322 -24.55 16.41 -26.83
N SER A 323 -23.66 17.39 -26.88
CA SER A 323 -22.35 17.28 -27.49
C SER A 323 -21.27 17.47 -26.44
N GLU A 324 -20.04 16.97 -26.70
CA GLU A 324 -18.88 17.22 -25.84
C GLU A 324 -18.64 18.74 -25.72
N GLY A 325 -18.40 19.21 -24.51
CA GLY A 325 -18.19 20.62 -24.19
C GLY A 325 -19.47 21.42 -23.91
N ASP A 326 -20.66 20.84 -24.12
CA ASP A 326 -21.91 21.50 -23.74
C ASP A 326 -21.93 21.81 -22.24
N LYS A 327 -22.37 23.03 -21.88
CA LYS A 327 -22.48 23.45 -20.50
C LYS A 327 -23.78 22.91 -19.89
N VAL A 328 -23.66 22.10 -18.83
CA VAL A 328 -24.78 21.57 -18.05
C VAL A 328 -24.82 22.20 -16.67
N ILE A 329 -26.00 22.49 -16.17
CA ILE A 329 -26.19 23.15 -14.88
C ILE A 329 -26.10 22.08 -13.78
N VAL A 330 -25.13 22.22 -12.87
CA VAL A 330 -24.86 21.29 -11.75
C VAL A 330 -25.43 21.78 -10.41
N ARG A 331 -25.67 23.08 -10.27
CA ARG A 331 -26.36 23.67 -9.08
C ARG A 331 -27.38 24.69 -9.48
N GLY A 332 -28.49 24.74 -8.75
CA GLY A 332 -29.62 25.63 -9.06
C GLY A 332 -30.60 25.03 -10.06
N ASN A 333 -30.35 23.80 -10.56
CA ASN A 333 -31.18 23.10 -11.56
C ASN A 333 -32.52 22.59 -11.02
N GLU A 334 -32.67 22.40 -9.70
CA GLU A 334 -33.88 21.77 -9.11
C GLU A 334 -35.19 22.52 -9.33
N ARG A 335 -35.13 23.86 -9.43
CA ARG A 335 -36.27 24.77 -9.53
C ARG A 335 -36.35 25.50 -10.86
N LEU A 336 -35.40 25.23 -11.77
CA LEU A 336 -35.38 25.85 -13.08
C LEU A 336 -36.56 25.37 -13.92
N ARG A 337 -37.04 26.30 -14.77
CA ARG A 337 -38.00 26.02 -15.86
C ARG A 337 -37.28 26.14 -17.17
N ASP A 338 -37.83 25.50 -18.20
CA ASP A 338 -37.33 25.66 -19.55
C ASP A 338 -37.45 27.12 -19.98
N GLN A 339 -36.46 27.63 -20.75
CA GLN A 339 -36.39 29.03 -21.24
C GLN A 339 -36.25 30.10 -20.16
N GLN A 340 -35.88 29.74 -18.96
CA GLN A 340 -35.67 30.70 -17.85
C GLN A 340 -34.31 31.39 -17.95
N ASP A 341 -34.27 32.70 -17.70
CA ASP A 341 -33.02 33.46 -17.65
C ASP A 341 -32.12 32.98 -16.50
N VAL A 342 -30.86 32.75 -16.81
CA VAL A 342 -29.88 32.24 -15.83
C VAL A 342 -28.62 33.13 -15.81
N LYS A 343 -27.98 33.20 -14.66
CA LYS A 343 -26.67 33.83 -14.49
C LYS A 343 -25.69 32.83 -13.95
N ILE A 344 -24.64 32.58 -14.72
CA ILE A 344 -23.57 31.66 -14.34
C ILE A 344 -22.73 32.30 -13.24
N ILE A 345 -22.42 31.54 -12.21
CA ILE A 345 -21.41 31.87 -11.19
C ILE A 345 -20.35 30.77 -11.19
N ASP A 346 -19.11 31.14 -10.92
CA ASP A 346 -17.97 30.25 -10.84
C ASP A 346 -18.04 29.32 -9.60
#